data_4465e4446002ff999247abb1e3777cb0
#
_entry.id   4465e4446002ff999247abb1e3777cb0
#
_cell.length_a   1.000
_cell.length_b   1.000
_cell.length_c   1.000
_cell.angle_alpha   90.00
_cell.angle_beta   90.00
_cell.angle_gamma   90.00
#
_symmetry.space_group_name_H-M   'P 1'
#
loop_
_entity.id
_entity.type
_entity.pdbx_description
1 polymer ?
#
loop_
_entity_poly.entity_id
_entity_poly.type
_entity_poly.pdbx_seq_one_letter_code
_entity_poly.pdbx_strand_id
1 'polypeptide(L)'
;MSNVPDEARSSFTFGEDGFFLDPFRQPCVLMGVVEFSKFCLHLDVLFESPLGRKLIYAATDAEERILSSHPSVQFGRWFGKSKAKKRLQQRAMEMGWGQFGEVSISGPAHDALSVGFSLAHHEHISQQRANVEWHQVNADMIRLQFATKNENITPAPSPPHLPWFGSEHQGLSSSLLNIELDRRASSFFYGDERSFFLSSHVFWNLFGSLLGRPLSEGFTAQFNLEMDESIEHPSAFHAVIFAASQAFEANERPVYVLSAGDWEGHFAERLTKRGFGRVRVEQSILDEETSLFSVHSPVAPVAIGLLIGMWQRAHGMVGEVNVELGSDSLLVRISPRRVDYS
;
A
#
# COMPACT_ATOMS: atom_id res chain seq x y z
N MET A 1 12.60 12.92 -23.21
CA MET A 1 11.42 12.55 -22.40
C MET A 1 10.70 11.45 -23.16
N SER A 2 10.95 10.21 -22.84
CA SER A 2 10.26 9.07 -23.47
C SER A 2 8.98 8.81 -22.67
N ASN A 3 7.84 9.19 -23.25
CA ASN A 3 6.55 8.76 -22.73
C ASN A 3 6.58 7.26 -22.48
N VAL A 4 6.02 6.81 -21.35
CA VAL A 4 5.77 5.39 -21.09
C VAL A 4 5.11 4.81 -22.33
N PRO A 5 5.64 3.73 -22.94
CA PRO A 5 5.02 3.14 -24.11
C PRO A 5 3.56 2.83 -23.78
N ASP A 6 2.65 3.10 -24.72
CA ASP A 6 1.21 2.85 -24.59
C ASP A 6 0.87 1.42 -24.14
N GLU A 7 1.77 0.47 -24.38
CA GLU A 7 1.63 -0.93 -23.94
C GLU A 7 1.64 -1.11 -22.40
N ALA A 8 2.39 -0.30 -21.64
CA ALA A 8 2.38 -0.38 -20.18
C ALA A 8 1.12 0.29 -19.59
N ARG A 9 0.64 1.37 -20.24
CA ARG A 9 -0.64 2.02 -19.87
C ARG A 9 -1.83 1.12 -20.15
N SER A 10 -1.81 0.34 -21.23
CA SER A 10 -2.92 -0.54 -21.62
C SER A 10 -3.11 -1.76 -20.71
N SER A 11 -2.14 -2.07 -19.85
CA SER A 11 -2.20 -3.23 -18.97
C SER A 11 -2.85 -2.96 -17.59
N PHE A 12 -2.80 -1.72 -17.12
CA PHE A 12 -3.49 -1.30 -15.90
C PHE A 12 -4.92 -0.81 -16.21
N THR A 13 -5.82 -0.99 -15.25
CA THR A 13 -7.17 -0.43 -15.31
C THR A 13 -7.32 0.60 -14.20
N PHE A 14 -7.83 1.78 -14.53
CA PHE A 14 -8.06 2.87 -13.61
C PHE A 14 -9.56 3.15 -13.54
N GLY A 15 -10.15 3.03 -12.35
CA GLY A 15 -11.56 3.29 -12.12
C GLY A 15 -11.82 4.75 -11.75
N GLU A 16 -13.01 5.26 -12.08
CA GLU A 16 -13.48 6.58 -11.63
C GLU A 16 -13.68 6.66 -10.11
N ASP A 17 -13.81 5.51 -9.47
CA ASP A 17 -13.86 5.35 -8.02
C ASP A 17 -12.48 5.50 -7.36
N GLY A 18 -11.42 5.71 -8.13
CA GLY A 18 -10.05 5.82 -7.65
C GLY A 18 -9.41 4.48 -7.31
N PHE A 19 -9.96 3.37 -7.80
CA PHE A 19 -9.34 2.06 -7.67
C PHE A 19 -8.50 1.73 -8.90
N PHE A 20 -7.33 1.15 -8.68
CA PHE A 20 -6.46 0.67 -9.74
C PHE A 20 -6.42 -0.85 -9.72
N LEU A 21 -6.46 -1.45 -10.91
CA LEU A 21 -6.17 -2.86 -11.09
C LEU A 21 -4.87 -3.03 -11.87
N ASP A 22 -4.01 -3.88 -11.36
CA ASP A 22 -2.75 -4.24 -12.00
C ASP A 22 -2.99 -5.14 -13.24
N PRO A 23 -1.93 -5.47 -14.02
CA PRO A 23 -2.05 -6.35 -15.19
C PRO A 23 -2.62 -7.75 -14.88
N PHE A 24 -2.63 -8.15 -13.61
CA PHE A 24 -3.22 -9.41 -13.14
C PHE A 24 -4.62 -9.21 -12.53
N ARG A 25 -5.22 -8.01 -12.75
CA ARG A 25 -6.56 -7.65 -12.27
C ARG A 25 -6.68 -7.62 -10.75
N GLN A 26 -5.58 -7.32 -10.07
CA GLN A 26 -5.57 -7.18 -8.60
C GLN A 26 -5.60 -5.71 -8.20
N PRO A 27 -6.34 -5.35 -7.13
CA PRO A 27 -6.34 -4.00 -6.62
C PRO A 27 -4.91 -3.60 -6.21
N CYS A 28 -4.49 -2.40 -6.63
CA CYS A 28 -3.17 -1.87 -6.30
C CYS A 28 -3.20 -0.35 -6.10
N VAL A 29 -2.19 0.15 -5.43
CA VAL A 29 -1.95 1.58 -5.20
C VAL A 29 -0.58 1.99 -5.74
N LEU A 30 -0.46 3.22 -6.19
CA LEU A 30 0.82 3.84 -6.55
C LEU A 30 1.42 4.48 -5.30
N MET A 31 2.55 3.96 -4.86
CA MET A 31 3.23 4.35 -3.62
C MET A 31 4.59 4.96 -3.92
N GLY A 32 4.91 6.09 -3.29
CA GLY A 32 6.26 6.65 -3.33
C GLY A 32 7.24 5.75 -2.57
N VAL A 33 8.46 5.57 -3.10
CA VAL A 33 9.49 4.74 -2.44
C VAL A 33 9.87 5.30 -1.08
N VAL A 34 10.07 6.60 -0.99
CA VAL A 34 10.42 7.27 0.28
C VAL A 34 9.24 7.26 1.24
N GLU A 35 8.03 7.55 0.75
CA GLU A 35 6.80 7.51 1.53
C GLU A 35 6.57 6.12 2.15
N PHE A 36 6.71 5.05 1.36
CA PHE A 36 6.56 3.69 1.85
C PHE A 36 7.64 3.29 2.87
N SER A 37 8.89 3.69 2.62
CA SER A 37 9.99 3.43 3.55
C SER A 37 9.76 4.12 4.89
N LYS A 38 9.28 5.37 4.88
CA LYS A 38 8.90 6.11 6.10
C LYS A 38 7.70 5.45 6.79
N PHE A 39 6.69 5.05 6.04
CA PHE A 39 5.55 4.29 6.58
C PHE A 39 6.02 3.03 7.33
N CYS A 40 6.88 2.23 6.73
CA CYS A 40 7.42 1.03 7.37
C CYS A 40 8.25 1.35 8.61
N LEU A 41 9.08 2.39 8.56
CA LEU A 41 9.88 2.83 9.70
C LEU A 41 9.00 3.25 10.89
N HIS A 42 8.00 4.09 10.63
CA HIS A 42 7.07 4.50 11.68
C HIS A 42 6.27 3.34 12.22
N LEU A 43 5.81 2.43 11.35
CA LEU A 43 5.07 1.25 11.78
C LEU A 43 5.90 0.31 12.66
N ASP A 44 7.18 0.15 12.35
CA ASP A 44 8.09 -0.74 13.10
C ASP A 44 8.28 -0.30 14.55
N VAL A 45 8.39 1.00 14.80
CA VAL A 45 8.62 1.56 16.16
C VAL A 45 7.37 1.61 17.03
N LEU A 46 6.17 1.37 16.46
CA LEU A 46 4.92 1.40 17.21
C LEU A 46 4.64 0.14 18.01
N PHE A 47 5.34 -0.94 17.75
CA PHE A 47 5.16 -2.21 18.43
C PHE A 47 6.31 -2.50 19.39
N GLU A 48 6.02 -3.19 20.51
CA GLU A 48 7.05 -3.60 21.48
C GLU A 48 8.13 -4.47 20.86
N SER A 49 7.81 -5.20 19.81
CA SER A 49 8.78 -6.02 19.08
C SER A 49 8.80 -5.60 17.59
N PRO A 50 9.98 -5.52 16.96
CA PRO A 50 10.11 -5.15 15.56
C PRO A 50 9.27 -6.03 14.62
N LEU A 51 8.87 -5.46 13.47
CA LEU A 51 8.16 -6.20 12.44
C LEU A 51 9.00 -7.34 11.85
N GLY A 52 10.31 -7.18 11.85
CA GLY A 52 11.25 -8.18 11.38
C GLY A 52 10.95 -8.61 9.93
N ARG A 53 10.68 -9.91 9.73
CA ARG A 53 10.35 -10.46 8.40
C ARG A 53 8.89 -10.36 8.00
N LYS A 54 8.02 -9.71 8.80
CA LYS A 54 6.57 -9.62 8.53
C LYS A 54 6.26 -9.05 7.16
N LEU A 55 6.97 -7.99 6.77
CA LEU A 55 6.78 -7.37 5.46
C LEU A 55 7.18 -8.30 4.30
N ILE A 56 8.26 -9.08 4.48
CA ILE A 56 8.67 -10.10 3.49
C ILE A 56 7.56 -11.14 3.32
N TYR A 57 7.05 -11.68 4.43
CA TYR A 57 5.98 -12.69 4.38
C TYR A 57 4.68 -12.11 3.82
N ALA A 58 4.30 -10.89 4.21
CA ALA A 58 3.13 -10.22 3.65
C ALA A 58 3.22 -10.06 2.13
N ALA A 59 4.39 -9.71 1.60
CA ALA A 59 4.64 -9.61 0.16
C ALA A 59 4.65 -11.00 -0.51
N THR A 60 5.28 -12.00 0.12
CA THR A 60 5.31 -13.38 -0.39
C THR A 60 3.91 -13.96 -0.51
N ASP A 61 3.12 -13.89 0.56
CA ASP A 61 1.77 -14.46 0.62
C ASP A 61 0.82 -13.75 -0.34
N ALA A 62 0.94 -12.41 -0.48
CA ALA A 62 0.16 -11.63 -1.42
C ALA A 62 0.43 -12.05 -2.87
N GLU A 63 1.69 -12.13 -3.25
CA GLU A 63 2.08 -12.50 -4.61
C GLU A 63 1.78 -13.99 -4.90
N GLU A 64 2.04 -14.90 -3.95
CA GLU A 64 1.69 -16.32 -4.08
C GLU A 64 0.20 -16.52 -4.39
N ARG A 65 -0.68 -15.82 -3.70
CA ARG A 65 -2.12 -15.87 -3.94
C ARG A 65 -2.47 -15.46 -5.38
N ILE A 66 -1.85 -14.39 -5.87
CA ILE A 66 -2.05 -13.90 -7.23
C ILE A 66 -1.54 -14.93 -8.24
N LEU A 67 -0.34 -15.45 -8.01
CA LEU A 67 0.29 -16.41 -8.92
C LEU A 67 -0.43 -17.74 -8.97
N SER A 68 -1.03 -18.19 -7.88
CA SER A 68 -1.76 -19.46 -7.82
C SER A 68 -3.01 -19.47 -8.69
N SER A 69 -3.61 -18.33 -8.95
CA SER A 69 -4.87 -18.18 -9.68
C SER A 69 -4.73 -17.66 -11.11
N HIS A 70 -3.65 -16.93 -11.43
CA HIS A 70 -3.56 -16.22 -12.70
C HIS A 70 -3.08 -17.09 -13.88
N PRO A 71 -3.87 -17.22 -14.98
CA PRO A 71 -3.56 -18.15 -16.07
C PRO A 71 -2.22 -17.89 -16.79
N SER A 72 -1.77 -16.63 -16.89
CA SER A 72 -0.56 -16.28 -17.67
C SER A 72 0.74 -16.78 -17.07
N VAL A 73 0.74 -17.14 -15.80
CA VAL A 73 1.91 -17.67 -15.08
C VAL A 73 1.80 -19.16 -14.76
N GLN A 74 0.64 -19.79 -15.07
CA GLN A 74 0.51 -21.23 -14.98
C GLN A 74 1.33 -21.90 -16.07
N PHE A 75 1.94 -23.04 -15.75
CA PHE A 75 2.76 -23.76 -16.70
C PHE A 75 2.32 -25.22 -16.83
N GLY A 76 2.14 -25.67 -18.09
CA GLY A 76 1.89 -27.05 -18.43
C GLY A 76 3.19 -27.88 -18.46
N ARG A 77 3.07 -29.15 -18.84
CA ARG A 77 4.17 -30.14 -18.83
C ARG A 77 5.44 -29.76 -19.61
N TRP A 78 5.34 -28.92 -20.66
CA TRP A 78 6.43 -28.64 -21.60
C TRP A 78 6.64 -27.12 -21.76
N PHE A 79 7.86 -26.63 -21.58
CA PHE A 79 8.30 -25.23 -21.79
C PHE A 79 7.60 -24.14 -20.95
N GLY A 80 6.67 -24.48 -20.08
CA GLY A 80 5.90 -23.50 -19.31
C GLY A 80 6.74 -22.69 -18.31
N LYS A 81 7.71 -23.32 -17.63
CA LYS A 81 8.52 -22.67 -16.59
C LYS A 81 9.33 -21.47 -17.12
N SER A 82 9.96 -21.58 -18.29
CA SER A 82 10.73 -20.49 -18.88
C SER A 82 9.85 -19.29 -19.25
N LYS A 83 8.66 -19.57 -19.84
CA LYS A 83 7.69 -18.53 -20.15
C LYS A 83 7.14 -17.85 -18.89
N ALA A 84 6.79 -18.64 -17.86
CA ALA A 84 6.34 -18.10 -16.58
C ALA A 84 7.41 -17.24 -15.93
N LYS A 85 8.67 -17.70 -15.87
CA LYS A 85 9.79 -16.91 -15.35
C LYS A 85 9.93 -15.55 -16.05
N LYS A 86 9.88 -15.54 -17.39
CA LYS A 86 9.94 -14.30 -18.17
C LYS A 86 8.75 -13.38 -17.86
N ARG A 87 7.55 -13.93 -17.71
CA ARG A 87 6.35 -13.15 -17.38
C ARG A 87 6.43 -12.55 -15.98
N LEU A 88 6.99 -13.28 -14.99
CA LEU A 88 7.21 -12.78 -13.64
C LEU A 88 8.25 -11.66 -13.58
N GLN A 89 9.34 -11.80 -14.33
CA GLN A 89 10.33 -10.72 -14.47
C GLN A 89 9.70 -9.46 -15.10
N GLN A 90 8.89 -9.65 -16.12
CA GLN A 90 8.14 -8.56 -16.75
C GLN A 90 7.17 -7.91 -15.78
N ARG A 91 6.41 -8.70 -14.96
CA ARG A 91 5.53 -8.19 -13.93
C ARG A 91 6.28 -7.31 -12.93
N ALA A 92 7.44 -7.76 -12.43
CA ALA A 92 8.24 -6.97 -11.50
C ALA A 92 8.63 -5.59 -12.09
N MET A 93 8.98 -5.55 -13.36
CA MET A 93 9.26 -4.30 -14.08
C MET A 93 8.01 -3.45 -14.31
N GLU A 94 6.88 -4.07 -14.68
CA GLU A 94 5.59 -3.39 -14.88
C GLU A 94 5.08 -2.75 -13.59
N MET A 95 5.33 -3.38 -12.44
CA MET A 95 4.95 -2.87 -11.13
C MET A 95 5.98 -1.87 -10.54
N GLY A 96 7.13 -1.72 -11.16
CA GLY A 96 8.19 -0.83 -10.68
C GLY A 96 8.98 -1.36 -9.47
N TRP A 97 8.94 -2.67 -9.22
CA TRP A 97 9.61 -3.30 -8.07
C TRP A 97 11.12 -3.41 -8.20
N GLY A 98 11.64 -3.24 -9.40
CA GLY A 98 13.02 -3.41 -9.77
C GLY A 98 13.20 -4.47 -10.85
N GLN A 99 14.45 -4.77 -11.18
CA GLN A 99 14.80 -5.76 -12.19
C GLN A 99 15.23 -7.07 -11.52
N PHE A 100 14.37 -8.08 -11.59
CA PHE A 100 14.56 -9.36 -10.92
C PHE A 100 15.38 -10.31 -11.78
N GLY A 101 16.58 -10.65 -11.29
CA GLY A 101 17.40 -11.76 -11.79
C GLY A 101 17.09 -13.08 -11.09
N GLU A 102 17.94 -14.09 -11.30
CA GLU A 102 17.77 -15.38 -10.60
C GLU A 102 18.16 -15.31 -9.12
N VAL A 103 19.22 -14.58 -8.83
CA VAL A 103 19.83 -14.46 -7.48
C VAL A 103 20.19 -13.01 -7.16
N SER A 104 19.63 -12.06 -7.86
CA SER A 104 19.86 -10.64 -7.61
C SER A 104 18.69 -9.79 -8.05
N ILE A 105 18.52 -8.63 -7.42
CA ILE A 105 17.55 -7.62 -7.79
C ILE A 105 18.32 -6.30 -7.95
N SER A 106 18.18 -5.66 -9.10
CA SER A 106 18.74 -4.34 -9.36
C SER A 106 17.65 -3.28 -9.24
N GLY A 107 18.00 -2.17 -8.60
CA GLY A 107 17.09 -1.06 -8.36
C GLY A 107 15.81 -1.47 -7.60
N PRO A 108 15.90 -2.17 -6.45
CA PRO A 108 14.69 -2.52 -5.69
C PRO A 108 13.93 -1.26 -5.29
N ALA A 109 12.59 -1.31 -5.34
CA ALA A 109 11.77 -0.22 -4.82
C ALA A 109 11.81 -0.19 -3.29
N HIS A 110 11.80 -1.37 -2.66
CA HIS A 110 11.98 -1.56 -1.23
C HIS A 110 12.51 -2.97 -0.98
N ASP A 111 13.63 -3.10 -0.26
CA ASP A 111 14.36 -4.37 -0.14
C ASP A 111 13.48 -5.52 0.35
N ALA A 112 12.79 -5.34 1.47
CA ALA A 112 11.96 -6.40 2.06
C ALA A 112 10.81 -6.84 1.13
N LEU A 113 10.14 -5.91 0.44
CA LEU A 113 9.10 -6.24 -0.55
C LEU A 113 9.68 -7.02 -1.71
N SER A 114 10.78 -6.51 -2.28
CA SER A 114 11.42 -7.14 -3.45
C SER A 114 11.94 -8.55 -3.12
N VAL A 115 12.47 -8.76 -1.91
CA VAL A 115 12.84 -10.09 -1.41
C VAL A 115 11.62 -11.00 -1.32
N GLY A 116 10.50 -10.52 -0.75
CA GLY A 116 9.27 -11.29 -0.61
C GLY A 116 8.67 -11.68 -1.96
N PHE A 117 8.57 -10.75 -2.91
CA PHE A 117 8.10 -11.05 -4.26
C PHE A 117 9.01 -12.02 -4.99
N SER A 118 10.34 -11.87 -4.84
CA SER A 118 11.30 -12.79 -5.46
C SER A 118 11.21 -14.19 -4.86
N LEU A 119 10.93 -14.32 -3.56
CA LEU A 119 10.68 -15.60 -2.90
C LEU A 119 9.43 -16.28 -3.47
N ALA A 120 8.31 -15.55 -3.58
CA ALA A 120 7.09 -16.07 -4.18
C ALA A 120 7.31 -16.52 -5.64
N HIS A 121 8.05 -15.75 -6.43
CA HIS A 121 8.41 -16.12 -7.81
C HIS A 121 9.27 -17.39 -7.85
N HIS A 122 10.27 -17.50 -6.97
CA HIS A 122 11.13 -18.67 -6.87
C HIS A 122 10.33 -19.93 -6.49
N GLU A 123 9.51 -19.87 -5.46
CA GLU A 123 8.65 -20.97 -5.01
C GLU A 123 7.64 -21.38 -6.09
N HIS A 124 7.02 -20.39 -6.76
CA HIS A 124 6.10 -20.67 -7.85
C HIS A 124 6.77 -21.46 -8.99
N ILE A 125 7.99 -21.09 -9.40
CA ILE A 125 8.73 -21.78 -10.47
C ILE A 125 9.30 -23.12 -10.03
N SER A 126 9.83 -23.21 -8.81
CA SER A 126 10.40 -24.45 -8.27
C SER A 126 9.32 -25.46 -7.86
N GLN A 127 8.13 -24.98 -7.49
CA GLN A 127 7.04 -25.76 -6.88
C GLN A 127 7.42 -26.34 -5.53
N GLN A 128 8.30 -25.67 -4.81
CA GLN A 128 8.77 -26.07 -3.49
C GLN A 128 8.95 -24.87 -2.60
N ARG A 129 8.72 -25.01 -1.30
CA ARG A 129 9.01 -23.97 -0.32
C ARG A 129 10.52 -23.71 -0.23
N ALA A 130 10.89 -22.46 0.02
CA ALA A 130 12.27 -22.06 0.19
C ALA A 130 12.44 -21.08 1.36
N ASN A 131 13.62 -21.07 1.96
CA ASN A 131 14.09 -19.95 2.76
C ASN A 131 14.85 -19.00 1.85
N VAL A 132 14.81 -17.72 2.16
CA VAL A 132 15.59 -16.69 1.48
C VAL A 132 16.50 -15.98 2.48
N GLU A 133 17.77 -15.87 2.13
CA GLU A 133 18.73 -14.94 2.73
C GLU A 133 19.10 -13.90 1.70
N TRP A 134 19.35 -12.69 2.15
CA TRP A 134 19.73 -11.60 1.25
C TRP A 134 20.78 -10.71 1.91
N HIS A 135 21.56 -10.06 1.08
CA HIS A 135 22.48 -9.00 1.49
C HIS A 135 22.53 -7.90 0.45
N GLN A 136 22.66 -6.67 0.92
CA GLN A 136 22.84 -5.52 0.08
C GLN A 136 24.27 -5.51 -0.48
N VAL A 137 24.40 -5.52 -1.79
CA VAL A 137 25.70 -5.45 -2.47
C VAL A 137 26.16 -4.00 -2.57
N ASN A 138 25.23 -3.11 -2.93
CA ASN A 138 25.39 -1.66 -2.97
C ASN A 138 24.01 -0.99 -2.87
N ALA A 139 23.94 0.33 -2.99
CA ALA A 139 22.70 1.09 -2.88
C ALA A 139 21.59 0.64 -3.86
N ASP A 140 21.97 0.08 -5.02
CA ASP A 140 21.03 -0.26 -6.09
C ASP A 140 20.91 -1.78 -6.34
N MET A 141 21.54 -2.62 -5.51
CA MET A 141 21.55 -4.07 -5.76
C MET A 141 21.51 -4.88 -4.48
N ILE A 142 20.61 -5.84 -4.43
CA ILE A 142 20.57 -6.91 -3.44
C ILE A 142 20.86 -8.25 -4.09
N ARG A 143 21.56 -9.12 -3.37
CA ARG A 143 21.80 -10.52 -3.74
C ARG A 143 20.97 -11.43 -2.88
N LEU A 144 20.44 -12.48 -3.48
CA LEU A 144 19.55 -13.46 -2.87
C LEU A 144 20.22 -14.82 -2.86
N GLN A 145 19.95 -15.58 -1.81
CA GLN A 145 20.29 -17.00 -1.70
C GLN A 145 19.04 -17.76 -1.29
N PHE A 146 18.61 -18.71 -2.12
CA PHE A 146 17.45 -19.56 -1.83
C PHE A 146 17.92 -20.94 -1.36
N ALA A 147 17.35 -21.38 -0.25
CA ALA A 147 17.52 -22.74 0.27
C ALA A 147 16.17 -23.46 0.18
N THR A 148 16.03 -24.29 -0.85
CA THR A 148 14.80 -25.05 -1.10
C THR A 148 14.59 -26.09 0.00
N LYS A 149 13.37 -26.17 0.50
CA LYS A 149 12.92 -27.18 1.45
C LYS A 149 12.24 -28.32 0.70
N ASN A 150 12.35 -29.53 1.21
CA ASN A 150 11.60 -30.67 0.67
C ASN A 150 10.15 -30.67 1.21
N GLU A 151 9.47 -29.54 1.04
CA GLU A 151 8.11 -29.31 1.51
C GLU A 151 7.27 -28.82 0.34
N ASN A 152 6.05 -29.35 0.24
CA ASN A 152 5.07 -28.87 -0.75
C ASN A 152 4.59 -27.46 -0.35
N ILE A 153 4.22 -26.68 -1.36
CA ILE A 153 3.59 -25.39 -1.14
C ILE A 153 2.18 -25.59 -0.61
N THR A 154 1.94 -25.18 0.63
CA THR A 154 0.60 -25.01 1.17
C THR A 154 0.10 -23.61 0.79
N PRO A 155 -1.19 -23.45 0.40
CA PRO A 155 -1.71 -22.13 0.06
C PRO A 155 -1.48 -21.12 1.16
N ALA A 156 -1.16 -19.89 0.78
CA ALA A 156 -1.05 -18.77 1.70
C ALA A 156 -2.36 -18.60 2.52
N PRO A 157 -2.27 -18.28 3.82
CA PRO A 157 -3.45 -18.05 4.65
C PRO A 157 -4.32 -16.96 4.05
N SER A 158 -5.64 -17.08 4.20
CA SER A 158 -6.55 -16.01 3.80
C SER A 158 -6.28 -14.78 4.66
N PRO A 159 -6.27 -13.56 4.06
CA PRO A 159 -6.22 -12.35 4.85
C PRO A 159 -7.44 -12.28 5.77
N PRO A 160 -7.35 -11.57 6.90
CA PRO A 160 -8.48 -11.40 7.79
C PRO A 160 -9.65 -10.75 7.02
N HIS A 161 -10.86 -11.16 7.35
CA HIS A 161 -12.06 -10.48 6.84
C HIS A 161 -12.18 -9.13 7.56
N LEU A 162 -12.08 -8.05 6.81
CA LEU A 162 -12.16 -6.69 7.34
C LEU A 162 -13.34 -5.97 6.69
N PRO A 163 -14.19 -5.26 7.45
CA PRO A 163 -15.46 -4.70 6.95
C PRO A 163 -15.28 -3.77 5.74
N TRP A 164 -14.16 -3.08 5.66
CA TRP A 164 -13.84 -2.14 4.58
C TRP A 164 -13.21 -2.76 3.33
N PHE A 165 -12.97 -4.08 3.31
CA PHE A 165 -12.40 -4.78 2.15
C PHE A 165 -13.46 -5.37 1.21
N GLY A 166 -14.71 -5.35 1.60
CA GLY A 166 -15.81 -6.04 0.92
C GLY A 166 -16.49 -5.26 -0.20
N SER A 167 -16.10 -4.02 -0.48
CA SER A 167 -16.68 -3.29 -1.59
C SER A 167 -16.18 -3.89 -2.90
N GLU A 168 -16.98 -4.78 -3.49
CA GLU A 168 -16.81 -5.23 -4.85
C GLU A 168 -16.69 -3.99 -5.75
N HIS A 169 -15.69 -4.00 -6.65
CA HIS A 169 -15.50 -2.96 -7.65
C HIS A 169 -16.73 -2.87 -8.55
N GLN A 170 -17.69 -2.06 -8.17
CA GLN A 170 -18.88 -1.80 -8.99
C GLN A 170 -18.49 -0.83 -10.09
N GLY A 171 -18.43 -1.35 -11.31
CA GLY A 171 -18.32 -0.55 -12.52
C GLY A 171 -16.93 -0.03 -12.82
N LEU A 172 -16.07 -0.90 -13.32
CA LEU A 172 -14.85 -0.52 -14.01
C LEU A 172 -15.23 0.26 -15.29
N SER A 173 -15.37 1.56 -15.20
CA SER A 173 -15.25 2.41 -16.35
C SER A 173 -13.77 2.38 -16.76
N SER A 174 -13.50 2.02 -18.01
CA SER A 174 -12.14 2.03 -18.60
C SER A 174 -11.67 3.44 -18.95
N SER A 175 -12.14 4.46 -18.24
CA SER A 175 -11.60 5.80 -18.40
C SER A 175 -10.17 5.79 -17.86
N LEU A 176 -9.22 5.88 -18.78
CA LEU A 176 -7.80 6.10 -18.48
C LEU A 176 -7.70 7.40 -17.67
N LEU A 177 -7.63 7.30 -16.34
CA LEU A 177 -7.17 8.41 -15.54
C LEU A 177 -5.82 8.83 -16.10
N ASN A 178 -5.70 10.09 -16.47
CA ASN A 178 -4.50 10.62 -17.10
C ASN A 178 -3.42 10.79 -16.00
N ILE A 179 -2.78 9.67 -15.65
CA ILE A 179 -1.67 9.66 -14.70
C ILE A 179 -0.40 9.82 -15.52
N GLU A 180 0.28 10.94 -15.32
CA GLU A 180 1.59 11.15 -15.88
C GLU A 180 2.63 10.41 -15.05
N LEU A 181 2.99 9.21 -15.51
CA LEU A 181 4.10 8.44 -14.98
C LEU A 181 5.28 8.55 -15.93
N ASP A 182 6.39 9.09 -15.45
CA ASP A 182 7.67 9.06 -16.16
C ASP A 182 8.38 7.74 -15.85
N ARG A 183 8.74 7.01 -16.91
CA ARG A 183 9.49 5.75 -16.79
C ARG A 183 10.96 5.98 -17.09
N ARG A 184 11.81 5.73 -16.09
CA ARG A 184 13.26 5.78 -16.22
C ARG A 184 13.83 4.40 -15.95
N ALA A 185 14.28 3.69 -16.99
CA ALA A 185 14.71 2.30 -16.92
C ALA A 185 13.63 1.36 -16.31
N SER A 186 13.88 0.78 -15.14
CA SER A 186 12.96 -0.12 -14.41
C SER A 186 12.16 0.58 -13.31
N SER A 187 12.21 1.92 -13.25
CA SER A 187 11.56 2.71 -12.21
C SER A 187 10.49 3.63 -12.79
N PHE A 188 9.46 3.89 -12.01
CA PHE A 188 8.44 4.91 -12.31
C PHE A 188 8.70 6.14 -11.44
N PHE A 189 8.31 7.31 -11.96
CA PHE A 189 8.31 8.56 -11.23
C PHE A 189 6.93 9.19 -11.37
N TYR A 190 6.34 9.53 -10.23
CA TYR A 190 5.12 10.34 -10.15
C TYR A 190 5.53 11.73 -9.64
N GLY A 191 5.50 12.71 -10.54
CA GLY A 191 6.25 13.94 -10.33
C GLY A 191 7.75 13.66 -10.20
N ASP A 192 8.38 14.16 -9.14
CA ASP A 192 9.81 13.95 -8.88
C ASP A 192 10.11 12.75 -7.99
N GLU A 193 9.09 12.07 -7.50
CA GLU A 193 9.24 10.94 -6.57
C GLU A 193 9.25 9.61 -7.32
N ARG A 194 10.30 8.80 -7.06
CA ARG A 194 10.32 7.41 -7.49
C ARG A 194 9.17 6.66 -6.83
N SER A 195 8.34 6.00 -7.64
CA SER A 195 7.13 5.33 -7.21
C SER A 195 7.04 3.91 -7.78
N PHE A 196 6.18 3.10 -7.19
CA PHE A 196 5.93 1.73 -7.61
C PHE A 196 4.48 1.35 -7.30
N PHE A 197 3.95 0.37 -8.02
CA PHE A 197 2.63 -0.16 -7.73
C PHE A 197 2.74 -1.26 -6.68
N LEU A 198 1.87 -1.21 -5.69
CA LEU A 198 1.79 -2.18 -4.61
C LEU A 198 0.38 -2.76 -4.52
N SER A 199 0.28 -4.09 -4.59
CA SER A 199 -1.00 -4.77 -4.43
C SER A 199 -1.58 -4.50 -3.04
N SER A 200 -2.89 -4.23 -2.96
CA SER A 200 -3.62 -4.08 -1.70
C SER A 200 -3.50 -5.31 -0.81
N HIS A 201 -3.32 -6.49 -1.39
CA HIS A 201 -3.12 -7.73 -0.65
C HIS A 201 -1.88 -7.72 0.25
N VAL A 202 -0.84 -6.95 -0.11
CA VAL A 202 0.34 -6.79 0.75
C VAL A 202 -0.05 -6.07 2.05
N PHE A 203 -0.84 -4.99 1.94
CA PHE A 203 -1.33 -4.28 3.11
C PHE A 203 -2.27 -5.15 3.95
N TRP A 204 -3.15 -5.94 3.32
CA TRP A 204 -4.07 -6.84 4.04
C TRP A 204 -3.31 -7.91 4.81
N ASN A 205 -2.31 -8.55 4.20
CA ASN A 205 -1.48 -9.55 4.87
C ASN A 205 -0.59 -8.91 5.96
N LEU A 206 -0.04 -7.73 5.69
CA LEU A 206 0.70 -6.98 6.70
C LEU A 206 -0.19 -6.67 7.89
N PHE A 207 -1.38 -6.11 7.66
CA PHE A 207 -2.36 -5.83 8.70
C PHE A 207 -2.70 -7.11 9.51
N GLY A 208 -3.01 -8.22 8.83
CA GLY A 208 -3.23 -9.52 9.46
C GLY A 208 -2.08 -9.95 10.38
N SER A 209 -0.84 -9.64 9.99
CA SER A 209 0.35 -9.95 10.80
C SER A 209 0.52 -9.06 12.04
N LEU A 210 -0.23 -7.96 12.12
CA LEU A 210 -0.21 -7.02 13.26
C LEU A 210 -1.29 -7.34 14.31
N LEU A 211 -2.27 -8.17 13.97
CA LEU A 211 -3.37 -8.51 14.88
C LEU A 211 -2.85 -9.13 16.17
N GLY A 212 -3.37 -8.64 17.30
CA GLY A 212 -3.02 -9.14 18.64
C GLY A 212 -1.60 -8.77 19.10
N ARG A 213 -0.85 -7.96 18.37
CA ARG A 213 0.45 -7.47 18.82
C ARG A 213 0.29 -6.28 19.76
N PRO A 214 0.99 -6.25 20.89
CA PRO A 214 0.96 -5.12 21.79
C PRO A 214 1.69 -3.91 21.17
N LEU A 215 1.10 -2.73 21.35
CA LEU A 215 1.72 -1.47 21.00
C LEU A 215 2.73 -1.06 22.08
N SER A 216 3.74 -0.32 21.69
CA SER A 216 4.74 0.25 22.60
C SER A 216 4.10 1.15 23.65
N GLU A 217 4.63 1.15 24.86
CA GLU A 217 4.18 2.04 25.93
C GLU A 217 4.27 3.50 25.47
N GLY A 218 3.24 4.28 25.80
CA GLY A 218 3.17 5.71 25.46
C GLY A 218 2.64 6.04 24.07
N PHE A 219 2.43 5.05 23.18
CA PHE A 219 1.83 5.30 21.86
C PHE A 219 0.45 5.93 21.99
N THR A 220 -0.41 5.38 22.84
CA THR A 220 -1.79 5.86 23.04
C THR A 220 -1.85 7.28 23.60
N ALA A 221 -0.82 7.75 24.27
CA ALA A 221 -0.73 9.12 24.81
C ALA A 221 -0.40 10.17 23.75
N GLN A 222 0.17 9.74 22.59
CA GLN A 222 0.62 10.66 21.55
C GLN A 222 -0.39 10.84 20.43
N PHE A 223 -1.33 9.89 20.26
CA PHE A 223 -2.25 9.87 19.14
C PHE A 223 -3.69 9.67 19.62
N ASN A 224 -4.50 10.68 19.38
CA ASN A 224 -5.90 10.69 19.82
C ASN A 224 -6.79 10.21 18.65
N LEU A 225 -7.08 8.92 18.64
CA LEU A 225 -7.96 8.30 17.66
C LEU A 225 -9.03 7.47 18.37
N GLU A 226 -10.28 7.86 18.20
CA GLU A 226 -11.43 7.10 18.62
C GLU A 226 -12.00 6.31 17.44
N MET A 227 -12.46 5.11 17.70
CA MET A 227 -13.08 4.26 16.69
C MET A 227 -14.38 3.65 17.22
N ASP A 228 -15.30 3.46 16.29
CA ASP A 228 -16.53 2.72 16.54
C ASP A 228 -16.22 1.32 17.10
N GLU A 229 -16.98 0.88 18.08
CA GLU A 229 -16.84 -0.44 18.73
C GLU A 229 -17.00 -1.61 17.77
N SER A 230 -17.64 -1.39 16.61
CA SER A 230 -17.78 -2.38 15.54
C SER A 230 -16.50 -2.63 14.74
N ILE A 231 -15.49 -1.76 14.90
CA ILE A 231 -14.19 -1.92 14.23
C ILE A 231 -13.34 -2.91 15.02
N GLU A 232 -13.20 -4.10 14.45
CA GLU A 232 -12.36 -5.14 15.03
C GLU A 232 -10.87 -4.75 14.97
N HIS A 233 -10.10 -5.19 15.97
CA HIS A 233 -8.64 -5.00 16.03
C HIS A 233 -8.16 -3.55 16.03
N PRO A 234 -8.66 -2.69 16.95
CA PRO A 234 -8.36 -1.26 16.98
C PRO A 234 -6.87 -0.93 17.03
N SER A 235 -6.07 -1.68 17.76
CA SER A 235 -4.61 -1.40 17.88
C SER A 235 -3.86 -1.49 16.57
N ALA A 236 -4.15 -2.53 15.75
CA ALA A 236 -3.53 -2.67 14.44
C ALA A 236 -3.99 -1.57 13.47
N PHE A 237 -5.27 -1.18 13.55
CA PHE A 237 -5.84 -0.10 12.78
C PHE A 237 -5.18 1.24 13.13
N HIS A 238 -5.08 1.56 14.43
CA HIS A 238 -4.37 2.73 14.97
C HIS A 238 -2.93 2.81 14.44
N ALA A 239 -2.18 1.71 14.56
CA ALA A 239 -0.79 1.68 14.16
C ALA A 239 -0.61 2.00 12.67
N VAL A 240 -1.42 1.43 11.80
CA VAL A 240 -1.34 1.66 10.35
C VAL A 240 -1.73 3.09 9.99
N ILE A 241 -2.81 3.62 10.58
CA ILE A 241 -3.25 5.02 10.39
C ILE A 241 -2.14 5.98 10.82
N PHE A 242 -1.60 5.78 12.03
CA PHE A 242 -0.55 6.65 12.55
C PHE A 242 0.70 6.62 11.68
N ALA A 243 1.18 5.43 11.32
CA ALA A 243 2.36 5.29 10.47
C ALA A 243 2.19 5.99 9.11
N ALA A 244 0.99 5.89 8.50
CA ALA A 244 0.69 6.57 7.25
C ALA A 244 0.61 8.09 7.40
N SER A 245 0.03 8.61 8.50
CA SER A 245 -0.02 10.05 8.76
C SER A 245 1.38 10.62 8.97
N GLN A 246 2.24 9.93 9.72
CA GLN A 246 3.63 10.34 9.94
C GLN A 246 4.47 10.27 8.65
N ALA A 247 4.23 9.27 7.80
CA ALA A 247 4.89 9.19 6.49
C ALA A 247 4.51 10.38 5.59
N PHE A 248 3.25 10.82 5.63
CA PHE A 248 2.79 12.01 4.92
C PHE A 248 3.45 13.28 5.48
N GLU A 249 3.43 13.47 6.81
CA GLU A 249 4.05 14.61 7.48
C GLU A 249 5.53 14.73 7.15
N ALA A 250 6.25 13.63 7.12
CA ALA A 250 7.66 13.61 6.80
C ALA A 250 8.00 13.94 5.33
N ASN A 251 7.02 14.01 4.42
CA ASN A 251 7.23 14.37 3.02
C ASN A 251 7.21 15.88 2.74
N GLU A 252 6.92 16.72 3.76
CA GLU A 252 6.94 18.18 3.70
C GLU A 252 6.12 18.82 2.56
N ARG A 253 5.18 18.08 1.96
CA ARG A 253 4.34 18.58 0.85
C ARG A 253 3.29 19.56 1.39
N PRO A 254 3.21 20.79 0.88
CA PRO A 254 2.26 21.78 1.37
C PRO A 254 0.82 21.35 1.06
N VAL A 255 -0.11 21.67 1.96
CA VAL A 255 -1.55 21.52 1.79
C VAL A 255 -2.17 22.86 2.17
N TYR A 256 -2.84 23.50 1.20
CA TYR A 256 -3.53 24.77 1.40
C TYR A 256 -5.01 24.57 1.19
N VAL A 257 -5.81 24.89 2.19
CA VAL A 257 -7.28 24.78 2.18
C VAL A 257 -7.86 26.12 2.61
N LEU A 258 -8.46 26.82 1.67
CA LEU A 258 -9.15 28.09 1.89
C LEU A 258 -10.68 27.92 1.82
N SER A 259 -11.13 26.83 1.23
CA SER A 259 -12.53 26.46 1.08
C SER A 259 -12.70 24.94 1.17
N ALA A 260 -13.91 24.48 1.45
CA ALA A 260 -14.23 23.04 1.45
C ALA A 260 -13.92 22.37 0.09
N GLY A 261 -14.06 23.11 -1.02
CA GLY A 261 -13.79 22.59 -2.35
C GLY A 261 -12.32 22.32 -2.64
N ASP A 262 -11.38 22.94 -1.90
CA ASP A 262 -9.94 22.72 -2.09
C ASP A 262 -9.53 21.30 -1.69
N TRP A 263 -10.25 20.69 -0.76
CA TRP A 263 -10.06 19.30 -0.37
C TRP A 263 -10.19 18.33 -1.53
N GLU A 264 -11.16 18.54 -2.43
CA GLU A 264 -11.39 17.67 -3.59
C GLU A 264 -10.16 17.61 -4.49
N GLY A 265 -9.51 18.76 -4.71
CA GLY A 265 -8.27 18.86 -5.47
C GLY A 265 -7.12 18.05 -4.82
N HIS A 266 -6.97 18.18 -3.51
CA HIS A 266 -5.96 17.42 -2.76
C HIS A 266 -6.23 15.92 -2.78
N PHE A 267 -7.50 15.49 -2.60
CA PHE A 267 -7.87 14.08 -2.64
C PHE A 267 -7.68 13.48 -4.02
N ALA A 268 -8.11 14.21 -5.06
CA ALA A 268 -7.91 13.76 -6.44
C ALA A 268 -6.44 13.49 -6.74
N GLU A 269 -5.55 14.43 -6.39
CA GLU A 269 -4.13 14.34 -6.70
C GLU A 269 -3.37 13.33 -5.84
N ARG A 270 -3.68 13.27 -4.55
CA ARG A 270 -2.86 12.53 -3.58
C ARG A 270 -3.40 11.15 -3.24
N LEU A 271 -4.68 10.89 -3.49
CA LEU A 271 -5.34 9.62 -3.16
C LEU A 271 -5.93 8.98 -4.41
N THR A 272 -6.90 9.62 -5.07
CA THR A 272 -7.64 9.00 -6.18
C THR A 272 -6.74 8.66 -7.36
N LYS A 273 -5.91 9.59 -7.82
CA LYS A 273 -4.92 9.36 -8.91
C LYS A 273 -3.80 8.39 -8.55
N ARG A 274 -3.77 7.91 -7.33
CA ARG A 274 -2.78 6.95 -6.84
C ARG A 274 -3.40 5.60 -6.47
N GLY A 275 -4.70 5.42 -6.71
CA GLY A 275 -5.38 4.15 -6.45
C GLY A 275 -5.81 3.93 -4.99
N PHE A 276 -5.68 4.95 -4.13
CA PHE A 276 -6.12 4.86 -2.73
C PHE A 276 -7.65 4.95 -2.57
N GLY A 277 -8.39 4.99 -3.67
CA GLY A 277 -9.83 5.07 -3.66
C GLY A 277 -10.37 6.49 -3.64
N ARG A 278 -11.61 6.63 -3.21
CA ARG A 278 -12.33 7.90 -3.19
C ARG A 278 -12.49 8.42 -1.77
N VAL A 279 -12.11 9.67 -1.58
CA VAL A 279 -12.43 10.43 -0.38
C VAL A 279 -13.33 11.58 -0.78
N ARG A 280 -14.40 11.83 -0.02
CA ARG A 280 -15.35 12.94 -0.23
C ARG A 280 -15.45 13.76 1.03
N VAL A 281 -15.68 15.04 0.85
CA VAL A 281 -16.05 15.94 1.94
C VAL A 281 -17.55 15.82 2.18
N GLU A 282 -17.95 15.28 3.31
CA GLU A 282 -19.36 15.25 3.73
C GLU A 282 -19.74 16.56 4.42
N GLN A 283 -18.83 17.11 5.22
CA GLN A 283 -18.97 18.38 5.90
C GLN A 283 -17.60 18.99 6.18
N SER A 284 -17.47 20.31 6.03
CA SER A 284 -16.28 21.05 6.46
C SER A 284 -16.71 22.39 7.03
N ILE A 285 -16.41 22.61 8.31
CA ILE A 285 -16.70 23.84 9.05
C ILE A 285 -15.36 24.53 9.26
N LEU A 286 -15.01 25.46 8.35
CA LEU A 286 -13.68 26.07 8.34
C LEU A 286 -13.39 26.88 9.60
N ASP A 287 -14.36 27.64 10.12
CA ASP A 287 -14.22 28.45 11.31
C ASP A 287 -14.00 27.62 12.59
N GLU A 288 -14.48 26.38 12.60
CA GLU A 288 -14.27 25.41 13.70
C GLU A 288 -13.15 24.42 13.39
N GLU A 289 -12.54 24.52 12.21
CA GLU A 289 -11.51 23.61 11.71
C GLU A 289 -11.92 22.14 11.80
N THR A 290 -13.23 21.87 11.77
CA THR A 290 -13.79 20.51 11.85
C THR A 290 -14.20 20.03 10.46
N SER A 291 -13.82 18.81 10.14
CA SER A 291 -14.13 18.18 8.85
C SER A 291 -14.64 16.76 9.03
N LEU A 292 -15.65 16.38 8.25
CA LEU A 292 -16.18 15.04 8.12
C LEU A 292 -15.94 14.56 6.70
N PHE A 293 -15.30 13.41 6.56
CA PHE A 293 -14.96 12.78 5.28
C PHE A 293 -15.54 11.38 5.20
N SER A 294 -15.94 10.95 3.99
CA SER A 294 -16.18 9.54 3.69
C SER A 294 -15.01 8.98 2.91
N VAL A 295 -14.52 7.82 3.33
CA VAL A 295 -13.34 7.14 2.77
C VAL A 295 -13.74 5.76 2.25
N HIS A 296 -13.68 5.61 0.93
CA HIS A 296 -13.90 4.34 0.24
C HIS A 296 -12.58 3.91 -0.43
N SER A 297 -11.89 2.93 0.14
CA SER A 297 -10.51 2.59 -0.21
C SER A 297 -10.20 1.10 -0.09
N PRO A 298 -9.42 0.52 -1.03
CA PRO A 298 -8.94 -0.86 -0.91
C PRO A 298 -7.91 -1.03 0.21
N VAL A 299 -7.37 0.08 0.72
CA VAL A 299 -6.37 0.14 1.80
C VAL A 299 -6.75 1.22 2.82
N ALA A 300 -8.01 1.21 3.27
CA ALA A 300 -8.63 2.27 4.06
C ALA A 300 -7.76 2.79 5.23
N PRO A 301 -7.12 1.98 6.07
CA PRO A 301 -6.28 2.50 7.15
C PRO A 301 -5.13 3.39 6.65
N VAL A 302 -4.53 3.05 5.51
CA VAL A 302 -3.45 3.86 4.92
C VAL A 302 -4.03 5.16 4.34
N ALA A 303 -5.16 5.07 3.63
CA ALA A 303 -5.81 6.26 3.06
C ALA A 303 -6.26 7.24 4.15
N ILE A 304 -6.81 6.75 5.28
CA ILE A 304 -7.18 7.56 6.44
C ILE A 304 -5.94 8.21 7.05
N GLY A 305 -4.85 7.50 7.21
CA GLY A 305 -3.62 8.08 7.73
C GLY A 305 -3.08 9.21 6.85
N LEU A 306 -3.06 9.02 5.53
CA LEU A 306 -2.69 10.07 4.58
C LEU A 306 -3.63 11.28 4.66
N LEU A 307 -4.94 11.04 4.80
CA LEU A 307 -5.96 12.07 4.99
C LEU A 307 -5.69 12.88 6.27
N ILE A 308 -5.42 12.23 7.40
CA ILE A 308 -5.09 12.89 8.66
C ILE A 308 -3.84 13.74 8.52
N GLY A 309 -2.78 13.21 7.90
CA GLY A 309 -1.57 13.98 7.64
C GLY A 309 -1.82 15.22 6.76
N MET A 310 -2.68 15.10 5.74
CA MET A 310 -3.11 16.26 4.94
C MET A 310 -3.86 17.29 5.78
N TRP A 311 -4.78 16.84 6.64
CA TRP A 311 -5.56 17.74 7.50
C TRP A 311 -4.67 18.47 8.50
N GLN A 312 -3.78 17.74 9.18
CA GLN A 312 -2.82 18.33 10.14
C GLN A 312 -1.90 19.34 9.46
N ARG A 313 -1.47 19.07 8.25
CA ARG A 313 -0.64 19.98 7.46
C ARG A 313 -1.39 21.25 7.04
N ALA A 314 -2.68 21.11 6.67
CA ALA A 314 -3.50 22.24 6.28
C ALA A 314 -3.78 23.20 7.44
N HIS A 315 -4.03 22.66 8.62
CA HIS A 315 -4.41 23.43 9.81
C HIS A 315 -3.22 23.75 10.75
N GLY A 316 -2.07 23.13 10.55
CA GLY A 316 -0.87 23.36 11.37
C GLY A 316 -1.01 22.86 12.82
N MET A 317 -1.92 21.93 13.07
CA MET A 317 -2.22 21.41 14.41
C MET A 317 -2.52 19.90 14.41
N VAL A 318 -2.43 19.30 15.59
CA VAL A 318 -2.79 17.88 15.80
C VAL A 318 -4.30 17.76 15.91
N GLY A 319 -4.88 16.84 15.12
CA GLY A 319 -6.30 16.55 15.13
C GLY A 319 -6.68 15.52 16.20
N GLU A 320 -7.93 15.63 16.67
CA GLU A 320 -8.68 14.55 17.29
C GLU A 320 -9.50 13.87 16.20
N VAL A 321 -9.39 12.55 16.10
CA VAL A 321 -9.94 11.79 14.99
C VAL A 321 -10.95 10.77 15.51
N ASN A 322 -12.12 10.75 14.90
CA ASN A 322 -13.13 9.71 15.14
C ASN A 322 -13.40 8.97 13.82
N VAL A 323 -13.39 7.64 13.87
CA VAL A 323 -13.66 6.78 12.70
C VAL A 323 -14.86 5.90 12.98
N GLU A 324 -15.88 6.02 12.16
CA GLU A 324 -17.13 5.26 12.23
C GLU A 324 -17.31 4.40 10.98
N LEU A 325 -18.00 3.26 11.14
CA LEU A 325 -18.34 2.39 10.03
C LEU A 325 -19.64 2.91 9.37
N GLY A 326 -19.53 3.37 8.11
CA GLY A 326 -20.69 3.70 7.28
C GLY A 326 -21.20 2.48 6.50
N SER A 327 -22.20 2.69 5.63
CA SER A 327 -22.78 1.62 4.81
C SER A 327 -21.79 1.06 3.78
N ASP A 328 -21.05 1.93 3.09
CA ASP A 328 -20.14 1.58 1.98
C ASP A 328 -18.75 2.21 2.14
N SER A 329 -18.53 2.93 3.24
CA SER A 329 -17.31 3.71 3.46
C SER A 329 -17.05 3.87 4.95
N LEU A 330 -15.86 4.29 5.32
CA LEU A 330 -15.56 4.75 6.66
C LEU A 330 -15.80 6.26 6.73
N LEU A 331 -16.50 6.69 7.77
CA LEU A 331 -16.69 8.10 8.09
C LEU A 331 -15.59 8.54 9.04
N VAL A 332 -14.85 9.58 8.64
CA VAL A 332 -13.71 10.10 9.38
C VAL A 332 -13.98 11.54 9.75
N ARG A 333 -14.18 11.79 11.04
CA ARG A 333 -14.30 13.14 11.59
C ARG A 333 -12.96 13.56 12.14
N ILE A 334 -12.51 14.74 11.77
CA ILE A 334 -11.27 15.34 12.28
C ILE A 334 -11.61 16.72 12.83
N SER A 335 -11.21 17.00 14.07
CA SER A 335 -11.37 18.29 14.75
C SER A 335 -10.09 18.66 15.49
N PRO A 336 -9.89 19.95 15.83
CA PRO A 336 -8.75 20.36 16.64
C PRO A 336 -8.73 19.65 17.99
N ARG A 337 -7.56 19.17 18.38
CA ARG A 337 -7.38 18.63 19.73
C ARG A 337 -7.51 19.78 20.75
N ARG A 338 -8.57 19.77 21.54
CA ARG A 338 -8.69 20.73 22.65
C ARG A 338 -7.75 20.31 23.77
N VAL A 339 -6.79 21.15 24.09
CA VAL A 339 -5.97 20.97 25.29
C VAL A 339 -6.73 21.67 26.41
N ASP A 340 -7.33 20.89 27.31
CA ASP A 340 -7.89 21.44 28.54
C ASP A 340 -6.72 21.89 29.43
N TYR A 341 -6.52 23.18 29.51
CA TYR A 341 -5.66 23.80 30.52
C TYR A 341 -6.43 23.82 31.86
N SER A 342 -6.44 22.68 32.55
CA SER A 342 -6.91 22.60 33.94
C SER A 342 -5.81 22.86 34.94
#